data_9eb4e98c63d4d5ac129fb8480c073e7e
#
_entry.id   9eb4e98c63d4d5ac129fb8480c073e7e
#
_cell.length_a   1.000
_cell.length_b   1.000
_cell.length_c   1.000
_cell.angle_alpha   90.00
_cell.angle_beta   90.00
_cell.angle_gamma   90.00
#
_symmetry.space_group_name_H-M   'P 1'
#
loop_
_entity.id
_entity.type
_entity.pdbx_description
1 polymer ?
#
loop_
_entity_poly.entity_id
_entity_poly.type
_entity_poly.pdbx_seq_one_letter_code
_entity_poly.pdbx_strand_id
1 'polypeptide(L)'
;PRILSSAASDVYKRQLLFTPEVDAKIHDSFIHSRIGLKKPAYVFNEKFDFIDYVYKENKKRVSCILVDEAQFLTSEQVKQLCRICDEKNIPIMCYGIRTDFRGELFPGSLALLSLADNIIELKTICEYPSCSRKATMIARYDKDGEIVLEGNQIDIGADKYKVYCRKHYRLSLIHI
;
A
#
# COMPACT_ATOMS: atom_id res chain seq x y z
N PRO A 1 6.67 0.02 -34.84
CA PRO A 1 5.67 0.14 -33.75
C PRO A 1 5.24 -1.21 -33.12
N ARG A 2 5.30 -2.33 -33.88
CA ARG A 2 4.84 -3.65 -33.39
C ARG A 2 5.81 -4.35 -32.43
N ILE A 3 7.09 -4.04 -32.45
CA ILE A 3 8.11 -4.67 -31.59
C ILE A 3 8.01 -4.17 -30.14
N LEU A 4 7.66 -2.91 -29.93
CA LEU A 4 7.48 -2.36 -28.58
C LEU A 4 6.24 -2.93 -27.87
N SER A 5 5.19 -3.31 -28.59
CA SER A 5 3.98 -3.86 -28.00
C SER A 5 4.15 -5.30 -27.49
N SER A 6 4.98 -6.12 -28.15
CA SER A 6 5.25 -7.50 -27.71
C SER A 6 6.17 -7.54 -26.50
N ALA A 7 7.22 -6.72 -26.45
CA ALA A 7 8.12 -6.64 -25.32
C ALA A 7 7.39 -6.11 -24.06
N ALA A 8 6.57 -5.06 -24.19
CA ALA A 8 5.72 -4.56 -23.12
C ALA A 8 4.71 -5.61 -22.64
N SER A 9 4.11 -6.38 -23.56
CA SER A 9 3.20 -7.47 -23.21
C SER A 9 3.91 -8.59 -22.46
N ASP A 10 5.16 -8.92 -22.80
CA ASP A 10 5.94 -9.95 -22.11
C ASP A 10 6.39 -9.53 -20.71
N VAL A 11 6.78 -8.28 -20.52
CA VAL A 11 7.08 -7.73 -19.19
C VAL A 11 5.82 -7.76 -18.32
N TYR A 12 4.69 -7.37 -18.87
CA TYR A 12 3.40 -7.35 -18.17
C TYR A 12 2.93 -8.73 -17.70
N LYS A 13 3.18 -9.78 -18.49
CA LYS A 13 2.81 -11.17 -18.16
C LYS A 13 3.69 -11.80 -17.08
N ARG A 14 4.77 -11.14 -16.67
CA ARG A 14 5.76 -11.64 -15.71
C ARG A 14 5.81 -10.81 -14.44
N GLN A 15 4.77 -10.05 -14.15
CA GLN A 15 4.62 -9.30 -12.91
C GLN A 15 3.98 -10.17 -11.83
N LEU A 16 4.51 -10.11 -10.61
CA LEU A 16 3.83 -10.63 -9.43
C LEU A 16 3.19 -9.46 -8.68
N LEU A 17 1.89 -9.58 -8.43
CA LEU A 17 1.11 -8.60 -7.69
C LEU A 17 0.69 -9.24 -6.37
N PHE A 18 0.88 -8.52 -5.27
CA PHE A 18 0.50 -8.97 -3.94
C PHE A 18 -0.44 -7.97 -3.28
N THR A 19 -1.41 -8.49 -2.52
CA THR A 19 -2.36 -7.73 -1.71
C THR A 19 -2.49 -8.41 -0.34
N PRO A 20 -2.69 -7.66 0.78
CA PRO A 20 -2.83 -8.28 2.08
C PRO A 20 -4.17 -9.00 2.23
N GLU A 21 -4.21 -10.02 3.08
CA GLU A 21 -5.42 -10.78 3.39
C GLU A 21 -6.56 -9.90 3.92
N VAL A 22 -6.22 -8.80 4.59
CA VAL A 22 -7.19 -7.83 5.10
C VAL A 22 -7.99 -7.20 3.95
N ASP A 23 -7.32 -6.81 2.88
CA ASP A 23 -7.95 -6.23 1.69
C ASP A 23 -8.62 -7.31 0.82
N ALA A 24 -8.01 -8.48 0.71
CA ALA A 24 -8.55 -9.62 -0.05
C ALA A 24 -9.90 -10.12 0.46
N LYS A 25 -10.21 -9.96 1.75
CA LYS A 25 -11.53 -10.27 2.32
C LYS A 25 -12.65 -9.37 1.77
N ILE A 26 -12.30 -8.20 1.27
CA ILE A 26 -13.25 -7.24 0.67
C ILE A 26 -13.27 -7.40 -0.86
N HIS A 27 -12.13 -7.71 -1.48
CA HIS A 27 -11.92 -7.59 -2.92
C HIS A 27 -11.55 -8.90 -3.65
N ASP A 28 -11.85 -10.08 -3.07
CA ASP A 28 -11.72 -11.40 -3.71
C ASP A 28 -10.36 -11.66 -4.36
N SER A 29 -9.25 -11.33 -3.68
CA SER A 29 -7.88 -11.51 -4.20
C SER A 29 -7.57 -10.72 -5.47
N PHE A 30 -8.21 -9.56 -5.63
CA PHE A 30 -7.93 -8.62 -6.70
C PHE A 30 -7.49 -7.27 -6.15
N ILE A 31 -6.53 -6.64 -6.80
CA ILE A 31 -6.27 -5.22 -6.62
C ILE A 31 -7.31 -4.44 -7.44
N HIS A 32 -8.06 -3.59 -6.77
CA HIS A 32 -9.12 -2.78 -7.37
C HIS A 32 -8.73 -1.31 -7.49
N SER A 33 -8.95 -0.75 -8.67
CA SER A 33 -8.85 0.69 -8.87
C SER A 33 -10.23 1.35 -8.77
N ARG A 34 -10.31 2.55 -8.21
CA ARG A 34 -11.54 3.36 -8.17
C ARG A 34 -12.15 3.64 -9.55
N ILE A 35 -11.36 3.51 -10.63
CA ILE A 35 -11.83 3.67 -12.02
C ILE A 35 -12.32 2.34 -12.63
N GLY A 36 -12.52 1.29 -11.83
CA GLY A 36 -13.09 0.01 -12.26
C GLY A 36 -12.10 -0.99 -12.84
N LEU A 37 -10.80 -0.68 -12.87
CA LEU A 37 -9.79 -1.65 -13.26
C LEU A 37 -9.54 -2.63 -12.11
N LYS A 38 -9.41 -3.92 -12.43
CA LYS A 38 -9.04 -4.95 -11.46
C LYS A 38 -8.02 -5.94 -12.02
N LYS A 39 -7.14 -6.39 -11.15
CA LYS A 39 -6.09 -7.33 -11.46
C LYS A 39 -6.02 -8.41 -10.39
N PRO A 40 -5.90 -9.69 -10.77
CA PRO A 40 -5.68 -10.76 -9.81
C PRO A 40 -4.33 -10.54 -9.11
N ALA A 41 -4.31 -10.76 -7.81
CA ALA A 41 -3.13 -10.64 -6.97
C ALA A 41 -2.99 -11.87 -6.06
N TYR A 42 -1.76 -12.16 -5.65
CA TYR A 42 -1.48 -13.15 -4.62
C TYR A 42 -1.73 -12.52 -3.24
N VAL A 43 -2.38 -13.28 -2.39
CA VAL A 43 -2.72 -12.81 -1.04
C VAL A 43 -1.57 -13.12 -0.08
N PHE A 44 -1.14 -12.13 0.69
CA PHE A 44 -0.19 -12.33 1.76
C PHE A 44 -0.82 -12.03 3.13
N ASN A 45 -0.33 -12.71 4.15
CA ASN A 45 -0.57 -12.44 5.56
C ASN A 45 0.75 -12.43 6.32
N GLU A 46 0.73 -12.25 7.63
CA GLU A 46 1.94 -12.16 8.45
C GLU A 46 2.88 -13.39 8.36
N LYS A 47 2.35 -14.56 7.98
CA LYS A 47 3.09 -15.81 7.86
C LYS A 47 3.59 -16.08 6.43
N PHE A 48 3.23 -15.22 5.48
CA PHE A 48 3.61 -15.41 4.08
C PHE A 48 5.11 -15.21 3.89
N ASP A 49 5.77 -16.19 3.26
CA ASP A 49 7.19 -16.15 2.93
C ASP A 49 7.39 -15.76 1.47
N PHE A 50 7.81 -14.51 1.24
CA PHE A 50 8.07 -13.98 -0.10
C PHE A 50 9.25 -14.65 -0.79
N ILE A 51 10.29 -15.03 -0.01
CA ILE A 51 11.47 -15.71 -0.56
C ILE A 51 11.06 -17.08 -1.10
N ASP A 52 10.43 -17.90 -0.26
CA ASP A 52 10.00 -19.23 -0.64
C ASP A 52 9.08 -19.19 -1.86
N TYR A 53 8.11 -18.27 -1.86
CA TYR A 53 7.18 -18.10 -2.97
C TYR A 53 7.88 -17.72 -4.28
N VAL A 54 8.67 -16.64 -4.27
CA VAL A 54 9.32 -16.12 -5.47
C VAL A 54 10.36 -17.10 -6.02
N TYR A 55 11.06 -17.84 -5.16
CA TYR A 55 12.06 -18.81 -5.59
C TYR A 55 11.42 -20.09 -6.16
N LYS A 56 10.27 -20.53 -5.64
CA LYS A 56 9.52 -21.68 -6.18
C LYS A 56 8.83 -21.33 -7.50
N GLU A 57 8.22 -20.16 -7.60
CA GLU A 57 7.55 -19.67 -8.81
C GLU A 57 8.52 -19.31 -9.94
N ASN A 58 9.81 -19.29 -9.69
CA ASN A 58 10.87 -18.83 -10.61
C ASN A 58 11.08 -19.72 -11.85
N LYS A 59 10.15 -20.61 -12.17
CA LYS A 59 10.09 -21.29 -13.49
C LYS A 59 9.80 -20.31 -14.62
N LYS A 60 9.23 -19.14 -14.33
CA LYS A 60 9.01 -18.02 -15.26
C LYS A 60 9.79 -16.81 -14.73
N ARG A 61 10.67 -16.26 -15.56
CA ARG A 61 11.47 -15.08 -15.20
C ARG A 61 10.57 -13.92 -14.75
N VAL A 62 10.48 -13.66 -13.45
CA VAL A 62 9.75 -12.53 -12.87
C VAL A 62 10.44 -11.23 -13.29
N SER A 63 9.67 -10.27 -13.81
CA SER A 63 10.19 -8.99 -14.28
C SER A 63 10.06 -7.87 -13.26
N CYS A 64 9.06 -7.93 -12.40
CA CYS A 64 8.91 -7.03 -11.25
C CYS A 64 7.92 -7.60 -10.24
N ILE A 65 7.98 -7.09 -9.02
CA ILE A 65 7.04 -7.39 -7.93
C ILE A 65 6.36 -6.07 -7.53
N LEU A 66 5.03 -6.12 -7.40
CA LEU A 66 4.25 -5.01 -6.88
C LEU A 66 3.50 -5.49 -5.63
N VAL A 67 3.60 -4.71 -4.57
CA VAL A 67 2.89 -4.98 -3.32
C VAL A 67 1.95 -3.81 -3.04
N ASP A 68 0.66 -4.08 -3.04
CA ASP A 68 -0.37 -3.11 -2.68
C ASP A 68 -0.63 -3.15 -1.18
N GLU A 69 -1.12 -2.05 -0.61
CA GLU A 69 -1.36 -1.89 0.83
C GLU A 69 -0.16 -2.37 1.69
N ALA A 70 1.04 -2.01 1.25
CA ALA A 70 2.31 -2.51 1.78
C ALA A 70 2.59 -2.10 3.25
N GLN A 71 1.79 -1.20 3.84
CA GLN A 71 1.84 -0.91 5.28
C GLN A 71 1.53 -2.14 6.14
N PHE A 72 0.83 -3.13 5.59
CA PHE A 72 0.49 -4.38 6.28
C PHE A 72 1.58 -5.46 6.23
N LEU A 73 2.70 -5.17 5.56
CA LEU A 73 3.89 -6.03 5.65
C LEU A 73 4.47 -6.04 7.07
N THR A 74 5.01 -7.17 7.48
CA THR A 74 5.89 -7.22 8.64
C THR A 74 7.28 -6.68 8.28
N SER A 75 8.05 -6.25 9.28
CA SER A 75 9.44 -5.83 9.08
C SER A 75 10.30 -6.94 8.44
N GLU A 76 10.03 -8.20 8.78
CA GLU A 76 10.74 -9.34 8.20
C GLU A 76 10.39 -9.54 6.73
N GLN A 77 9.12 -9.39 6.37
CA GLN A 77 8.70 -9.47 4.96
C GLN A 77 9.32 -8.37 4.10
N VAL A 78 9.47 -7.15 4.64
CA VAL A 78 10.20 -6.08 3.93
C VAL A 78 11.64 -6.48 3.69
N LYS A 79 12.34 -7.06 4.68
CA LYS A 79 13.72 -7.58 4.50
C LYS A 79 13.79 -8.70 3.46
N GLN A 80 12.79 -9.59 3.44
CA GLN A 80 12.70 -10.63 2.41
C GLN A 80 12.58 -10.02 1.00
N LEU A 81 11.76 -8.98 0.85
CA LEU A 81 11.63 -8.26 -0.41
C LEU A 81 12.95 -7.57 -0.82
N CYS A 82 13.64 -6.90 0.11
CA CYS A 82 14.97 -6.34 -0.16
C CYS A 82 15.94 -7.42 -0.64
N ARG A 83 16.01 -8.56 0.05
CA ARG A 83 16.87 -9.68 -0.34
C ARG A 83 16.55 -10.22 -1.74
N ILE A 84 15.28 -10.34 -2.09
CA ILE A 84 14.86 -10.75 -3.46
C ILE A 84 15.33 -9.71 -4.48
N CYS A 85 15.18 -8.42 -4.19
CA CYS A 85 15.66 -7.34 -5.04
C CYS A 85 17.16 -7.47 -5.30
N ASP A 86 17.94 -7.60 -4.23
CA ASP A 86 19.40 -7.66 -4.30
C ASP A 86 19.93 -8.93 -5.00
N GLU A 87 19.41 -10.10 -4.63
CA GLU A 87 19.91 -11.39 -5.13
C GLU A 87 19.43 -11.74 -6.54
N LYS A 88 18.24 -11.27 -6.93
CA LYS A 88 17.63 -11.61 -8.21
C LYS A 88 17.58 -10.47 -9.21
N ASN A 89 17.97 -9.25 -8.82
CA ASN A 89 17.82 -8.04 -9.63
C ASN A 89 16.36 -7.86 -10.12
N ILE A 90 15.39 -8.15 -9.24
CA ILE A 90 13.97 -7.97 -9.54
C ILE A 90 13.52 -6.66 -8.89
N PRO A 91 13.12 -5.64 -9.67
CA PRO A 91 12.60 -4.40 -9.11
C PRO A 91 11.31 -4.66 -8.33
N ILE A 92 11.21 -4.04 -7.14
CA ILE A 92 10.07 -4.17 -6.24
C ILE A 92 9.47 -2.80 -5.99
N MET A 93 8.16 -2.69 -6.14
CA MET A 93 7.42 -1.46 -5.88
C MET A 93 6.36 -1.73 -4.81
N CYS A 94 6.46 -1.02 -3.69
CA CYS A 94 5.53 -1.11 -2.57
C CYS A 94 4.67 0.15 -2.54
N TYR A 95 3.36 -0.01 -2.58
CA TYR A 95 2.38 1.07 -2.49
C TYR A 95 1.66 0.96 -1.15
N GLY A 96 1.51 2.07 -0.47
CA GLY A 96 0.85 2.07 0.83
C GLY A 96 0.79 3.44 1.48
N ILE A 97 0.16 3.48 2.63
CA ILE A 97 0.06 4.67 3.46
C ILE A 97 1.17 4.68 4.51
N ARG A 98 1.63 5.86 4.87
CA ARG A 98 2.71 6.04 5.83
C ARG A 98 2.24 5.83 7.27
N THR A 99 1.17 6.52 7.65
CA THR A 99 0.67 6.57 9.02
C THR A 99 -0.82 6.24 9.07
N ASP A 100 -1.26 5.78 10.23
CA ASP A 100 -2.68 5.62 10.55
C ASP A 100 -3.36 6.97 10.86
N PHE A 101 -4.62 6.91 11.30
CA PHE A 101 -5.44 8.07 11.67
C PHE A 101 -4.93 8.80 12.92
N ARG A 102 -4.09 8.18 13.76
CA ARG A 102 -3.44 8.79 14.92
C ARG A 102 -2.11 9.45 14.57
N GLY A 103 -1.64 9.27 13.34
CA GLY A 103 -0.34 9.73 12.88
C GLY A 103 0.81 8.80 13.23
N GLU A 104 0.51 7.57 13.68
CA GLU A 104 1.49 6.54 14.00
C GLU A 104 1.86 5.71 12.79
N LEU A 105 3.15 5.35 12.66
CA LEU A 105 3.63 4.53 11.56
C LEU A 105 3.11 3.09 11.68
N PHE A 106 2.74 2.52 10.55
CA PHE A 106 2.58 1.07 10.45
C PHE A 106 3.94 0.37 10.49
N PRO A 107 4.05 -0.86 11.04
CA PRO A 107 5.30 -1.61 11.06
C PRO A 107 5.94 -1.79 9.68
N GLY A 108 5.14 -2.11 8.67
CA GLY A 108 5.60 -2.24 7.28
C GLY A 108 6.10 -0.91 6.72
N SER A 109 5.38 0.19 6.98
CA SER A 109 5.78 1.52 6.53
C SER A 109 7.07 1.99 7.20
N LEU A 110 7.26 1.70 8.49
CA LEU A 110 8.51 1.97 9.20
C LEU A 110 9.70 1.25 8.56
N ALA A 111 9.53 -0.04 8.25
CA ALA A 111 10.58 -0.83 7.62
C ALA A 111 10.87 -0.36 6.19
N LEU A 112 9.82 -0.05 5.40
CA LEU A 112 9.97 0.47 4.04
C LEU A 112 10.68 1.82 4.01
N LEU A 113 10.32 2.76 4.89
CA LEU A 113 10.98 4.06 5.01
C LEU A 113 12.47 3.93 5.40
N SER A 114 12.83 2.86 6.10
CA SER A 114 14.21 2.61 6.53
C SER A 114 15.06 1.93 5.46
N LEU A 115 14.47 1.12 4.59
CA LEU A 115 15.19 0.20 3.70
C LEU A 115 15.02 0.49 2.20
N ALA A 116 14.05 1.32 1.82
CA ALA A 116 13.80 1.61 0.40
C ALA A 116 14.91 2.48 -0.21
N ASP A 117 15.42 2.09 -1.38
CA ASP A 117 16.38 2.89 -2.16
C ASP A 117 15.75 4.20 -2.67
N ASN A 118 14.46 4.16 -2.99
CA ASN A 118 13.74 5.31 -3.54
C ASN A 118 12.37 5.44 -2.87
N ILE A 119 12.06 6.64 -2.39
CA ILE A 119 10.75 6.96 -1.81
C ILE A 119 10.09 8.00 -2.69
N ILE A 120 8.94 7.63 -3.25
CA ILE A 120 8.14 8.51 -4.12
C ILE A 120 6.82 8.81 -3.44
N GLU A 121 6.54 10.07 -3.23
CA GLU A 121 5.29 10.49 -2.63
C GLU A 121 4.23 10.80 -3.70
N LEU A 122 3.12 10.08 -3.63
CA LEU A 122 1.92 10.39 -4.41
C LEU A 122 1.17 11.55 -3.75
N LYS A 123 1.12 12.69 -4.44
CA LYS A 123 0.51 13.91 -3.89
C LYS A 123 -1.01 13.83 -3.93
N THR A 124 -1.62 14.02 -2.77
CA THR A 124 -3.08 14.17 -2.60
C THR A 124 -3.37 15.56 -2.03
N ILE A 125 -4.49 16.16 -2.39
CA ILE A 125 -4.90 17.48 -1.91
C ILE A 125 -5.73 17.30 -0.63
N CYS A 126 -5.55 18.23 0.30
CA CYS A 126 -6.30 18.32 1.55
C CYS A 126 -7.80 18.48 1.27
N GLU A 127 -8.63 17.64 1.88
CA GLU A 127 -10.10 17.67 1.71
C GLU A 127 -10.81 18.76 2.54
N TYR A 128 -10.05 19.56 3.30
CA TYR A 128 -10.66 20.70 3.99
C TYR A 128 -11.10 21.75 2.96
N PRO A 129 -12.34 22.29 3.07
CA PRO A 129 -12.87 23.26 2.12
C PRO A 129 -11.91 24.40 1.83
N SER A 130 -11.73 24.73 0.57
CA SER A 130 -10.84 25.80 0.08
C SER A 130 -9.36 25.65 0.41
N CYS A 131 -8.90 24.45 0.78
CA CYS A 131 -7.50 24.18 1.05
C CYS A 131 -6.82 23.51 -0.16
N SER A 132 -5.83 24.19 -0.73
CA SER A 132 -5.00 23.67 -1.84
C SER A 132 -3.71 22.99 -1.37
N ARG A 133 -3.51 22.82 -0.06
CA ARG A 133 -2.30 22.21 0.49
C ARG A 133 -2.30 20.71 0.26
N LYS A 134 -1.11 20.15 0.16
CA LYS A 134 -0.89 18.72 0.15
C LYS A 134 -1.41 18.06 1.42
N ALA A 135 -2.18 16.98 1.28
CA ALA A 135 -2.58 16.12 2.37
C ALA A 135 -1.40 15.22 2.78
N THR A 136 -1.19 15.08 4.08
CA THR A 136 -0.13 14.25 4.67
C THR A 136 -0.61 13.43 5.85
N MET A 137 -1.84 13.65 6.28
CA MET A 137 -2.46 13.02 7.45
C MET A 137 -3.81 12.43 7.05
N ILE A 138 -4.21 11.38 7.76
CA ILE A 138 -5.50 10.71 7.60
C ILE A 138 -6.30 10.91 8.89
N ALA A 139 -7.54 11.34 8.78
CA ALA A 139 -8.49 11.38 9.88
C ALA A 139 -9.57 10.32 9.64
N ARG A 140 -9.97 9.65 10.69
CA ARG A 140 -11.01 8.62 10.69
C ARG A 140 -12.28 9.20 11.32
N TYR A 141 -13.41 8.97 10.71
CA TYR A 141 -14.73 9.40 11.18
C TYR A 141 -15.63 8.19 11.31
N ASP A 142 -16.35 8.11 12.39
CA ASP A 142 -17.36 7.08 12.59
C ASP A 142 -18.61 7.30 11.69
N LYS A 143 -19.60 6.43 11.86
CA LYS A 143 -20.88 6.49 11.11
C LYS A 143 -21.70 7.76 11.40
N ASP A 144 -21.50 8.36 12.56
CA ASP A 144 -22.21 9.57 13.01
C ASP A 144 -21.47 10.85 12.55
N GLY A 145 -20.29 10.70 11.96
CA GLY A 145 -19.48 11.79 11.44
C GLY A 145 -18.55 12.41 12.48
N GLU A 146 -18.42 11.78 13.65
CA GLU A 146 -17.51 12.20 14.70
C GLU A 146 -16.10 11.66 14.45
N ILE A 147 -15.08 12.43 14.85
CA ILE A 147 -13.69 12.02 14.65
C ILE A 147 -13.30 10.94 15.67
N VAL A 148 -12.68 9.88 15.18
CA VAL A 148 -12.19 8.78 16.00
C VAL A 148 -10.74 9.04 16.39
N LEU A 149 -10.47 9.16 17.71
CA LEU A 149 -9.14 9.43 18.26
C LEU A 149 -8.43 8.18 18.74
N GLU A 150 -9.19 7.18 19.18
CA GLU A 150 -8.69 5.93 19.74
C GLU A 150 -9.27 4.72 19.03
N GLY A 151 -8.63 3.59 19.13
CA GLY A 151 -9.09 2.34 18.54
C GLY A 151 -7.99 1.59 17.80
N ASN A 152 -8.38 0.47 17.20
CA ASN A 152 -7.45 -0.36 16.44
C ASN A 152 -6.92 0.39 15.22
N GLN A 153 -5.66 0.15 14.90
CA GLN A 153 -4.99 0.73 13.73
C GLN A 153 -5.71 0.34 12.43
N ILE A 154 -6.27 -0.85 12.40
CA ILE A 154 -7.05 -1.41 11.30
C ILE A 154 -8.48 -1.59 11.78
N ASP A 155 -9.43 -0.98 11.09
CA ASP A 155 -10.84 -1.26 11.24
C ASP A 155 -11.50 -1.35 9.86
N ILE A 156 -12.08 -2.52 9.58
CA ILE A 156 -12.78 -2.83 8.34
C ILE A 156 -14.28 -2.58 8.59
N GLY A 157 -14.60 -1.33 8.87
CA GLY A 157 -15.99 -0.95 9.22
C GLY A 157 -16.59 0.07 8.24
N ALA A 158 -17.72 0.61 8.64
CA ALA A 158 -18.44 1.67 7.91
C ALA A 158 -17.80 3.06 8.08
N ASP A 159 -16.62 3.14 8.66
CA ASP A 159 -15.93 4.39 8.95
C ASP A 159 -15.46 5.08 7.68
N LYS A 160 -15.48 6.39 7.71
CA LYS A 160 -15.04 7.23 6.60
C LYS A 160 -13.65 7.79 6.91
N TYR A 161 -12.79 7.78 5.92
CA TYR A 161 -11.46 8.35 6.01
C TYR A 161 -11.39 9.61 5.16
N LYS A 162 -10.80 10.68 5.72
CA LYS A 162 -10.50 11.92 5.02
C LYS A 162 -9.03 12.25 5.11
N VAL A 163 -8.49 12.85 4.06
CA VAL A 163 -7.08 13.21 4.00
C VAL A 163 -6.89 14.71 4.17
N TYR A 164 -6.02 15.08 5.09
CA TYR A 164 -5.77 16.47 5.46
C TYR A 164 -4.30 16.85 5.41
N CYS A 165 -4.03 18.14 5.20
CA CYS A 165 -2.73 18.69 5.55
C CYS A 165 -2.58 18.70 7.09
N ARG A 166 -1.36 18.70 7.59
CA ARG A 166 -1.08 18.67 9.05
C ARG A 166 -1.83 19.75 9.85
N LYS A 167 -2.01 20.96 9.27
CA LYS A 167 -2.76 22.02 9.93
C LYS A 167 -4.23 21.63 10.14
N HIS A 168 -4.91 21.18 9.09
CA HIS A 168 -6.34 20.87 9.15
C HIS A 168 -6.61 19.55 9.89
N TYR A 169 -5.68 18.59 9.83
CA TYR A 169 -5.73 17.42 10.70
C TYR A 169 -5.73 17.85 12.19
N ARG A 170 -4.79 18.70 12.61
CA ARG A 170 -4.77 19.19 14.00
C ARG A 170 -6.04 19.96 14.37
N LEU A 171 -6.59 20.75 13.47
CA LEU A 171 -7.86 21.46 13.72
C LEU A 171 -9.04 20.51 13.86
N SER A 172 -9.08 19.42 13.08
CA SER A 172 -10.15 18.42 13.21
C SER A 172 -10.14 17.72 14.58
N LEU A 173 -8.98 17.64 15.24
CA LEU A 173 -8.85 17.07 16.59
C LEU A 173 -9.26 18.03 17.72
N ILE A 174 -9.35 19.34 17.46
CA ILE A 174 -9.62 20.38 18.48
C ILE A 174 -11.12 20.73 18.52
N HIS A 175 -11.87 20.43 17.49
CA HIS A 175 -13.29 20.76 17.37
C HIS A 175 -14.22 19.64 17.91
N ILE A 176 -13.77 18.98 18.97
CA ILE A 176 -14.57 18.03 19.75
C ILE A 176 -15.13 18.74 20.99
#